data_07c10a906546917a0e57697be51f60de
#
_entry.id   07c10a906546917a0e57697be51f60de
#
_cell.length_a   1.000
_cell.length_b   1.000
_cell.length_c   1.000
_cell.angle_alpha   90.00
_cell.angle_beta   90.00
_cell.angle_gamma   90.00
#
_symmetry.space_group_name_H-M   'P 1'
#
loop_
_entity.id
_entity.type
_entity.pdbx_description
1 polymer ?
#
loop_
_entity_poly.entity_id
_entity_poly.type
_entity_poly.pdbx_seq_one_letter_code
_entity_poly.pdbx_strand_id
1 'polypeptide(L)'
;MSLKSDLELVKEFQAGKVEAFNELVRRYQKKVYWIARRMVGGHDDANDIVQDVFVKVYNSLANFRSESSFYTWIYRITANMAISSIRRKKIIDFVKFDDAFPILSSIADENISPADNMELKENRILIEEAISQLPPKQKKVFIMRYYDELPYEEISKILNKQVSGLKANYFHAFKNIQNFVRKKSQI
;
A
#
# COMPACT_ATOMS: atom_id res chain seq x y z
N MET A 1 13.09 10.98 -28.04
CA MET A 1 11.78 10.27 -28.09
C MET A 1 10.97 10.69 -26.88
N SER A 2 9.79 11.30 -27.08
CA SER A 2 8.91 11.67 -25.99
C SER A 2 8.42 10.40 -25.28
N LEU A 3 8.46 10.38 -23.94
CA LEU A 3 7.92 9.27 -23.15
C LEU A 3 6.40 9.26 -23.33
N LYS A 4 5.84 8.16 -23.82
CA LYS A 4 4.39 7.98 -23.96
C LYS A 4 3.71 8.12 -22.60
N SER A 5 2.55 8.75 -22.57
CA SER A 5 1.69 8.80 -21.38
C SER A 5 1.09 7.42 -21.07
N ASP A 6 0.65 7.21 -19.83
CA ASP A 6 -0.01 5.96 -19.46
C ASP A 6 -1.28 5.71 -20.28
N LEU A 7 -2.02 6.78 -20.60
CA LEU A 7 -3.22 6.67 -21.41
C LEU A 7 -2.92 6.22 -22.86
N GLU A 8 -1.83 6.68 -23.44
CA GLU A 8 -1.37 6.22 -24.77
C GLU A 8 -0.99 4.74 -24.72
N LEU A 9 -0.27 4.31 -23.67
CA LEU A 9 0.07 2.89 -23.49
C LEU A 9 -1.16 2.02 -23.30
N VAL A 10 -2.15 2.48 -22.53
CA VAL A 10 -3.42 1.77 -22.37
C VAL A 10 -4.12 1.61 -23.71
N LYS A 11 -4.25 2.68 -24.52
CA LYS A 11 -4.86 2.62 -25.85
C LYS A 11 -4.11 1.68 -26.80
N GLU A 12 -2.78 1.70 -26.77
CA GLU A 12 -1.97 0.78 -27.56
C GLU A 12 -2.21 -0.68 -27.17
N PHE A 13 -2.29 -0.98 -25.87
CA PHE A 13 -2.63 -2.31 -25.40
C PHE A 13 -4.05 -2.74 -25.85
N GLN A 14 -5.02 -1.84 -25.72
CA GLN A 14 -6.39 -2.08 -26.18
C GLN A 14 -6.48 -2.31 -27.70
N ALA A 15 -5.53 -1.77 -28.46
CA ALA A 15 -5.35 -2.00 -29.89
C ALA A 15 -4.54 -3.29 -30.20
N GLY A 16 -4.20 -4.11 -29.19
CA GLY A 16 -3.53 -5.40 -29.36
C GLY A 16 -2.00 -5.36 -29.21
N LYS A 17 -1.40 -4.22 -28.88
CA LYS A 17 0.07 -4.11 -28.70
C LYS A 17 0.46 -4.51 -27.26
N VAL A 18 0.86 -5.76 -27.07
CA VAL A 18 1.21 -6.31 -25.75
C VAL A 18 2.44 -5.61 -25.13
N GLU A 19 3.36 -5.10 -25.96
CA GLU A 19 4.56 -4.38 -25.51
C GLU A 19 4.22 -3.14 -24.68
N ALA A 20 3.08 -2.51 -24.92
CA ALA A 20 2.61 -1.37 -24.14
C ALA A 20 2.31 -1.77 -22.68
N PHE A 21 1.83 -2.99 -22.44
CA PHE A 21 1.65 -3.52 -21.09
C PHE A 21 2.98 -3.71 -20.36
N ASN A 22 4.00 -4.24 -21.05
CA ASN A 22 5.33 -4.41 -20.46
C ASN A 22 5.92 -3.08 -19.99
N GLU A 23 5.65 -1.99 -20.71
CA GLU A 23 6.06 -0.65 -20.31
C GLU A 23 5.31 -0.16 -19.07
N LEU A 24 4.01 -0.41 -18.96
CA LEU A 24 3.23 -0.12 -17.76
C LEU A 24 3.73 -0.93 -16.55
N VAL A 25 4.06 -2.21 -16.74
CA VAL A 25 4.67 -3.03 -15.67
C VAL A 25 5.97 -2.41 -15.19
N ARG A 26 6.89 -2.05 -16.09
CA ARG A 26 8.17 -1.42 -15.73
C ARG A 26 8.00 -0.13 -14.93
N ARG A 27 7.01 0.70 -15.28
CA ARG A 27 6.72 1.98 -14.58
C ARG A 27 6.14 1.79 -13.20
N TYR A 28 5.33 0.74 -13.02
CA TYR A 28 4.50 0.60 -11.83
C TYR A 28 4.90 -0.52 -10.89
N GLN A 29 5.74 -1.49 -11.28
CA GLN A 29 6.10 -2.63 -10.44
C GLN A 29 6.68 -2.21 -9.07
N LYS A 30 7.61 -1.24 -9.04
CA LYS A 30 8.16 -0.72 -7.77
C LYS A 30 7.09 -0.04 -6.92
N LYS A 31 6.22 0.78 -7.53
CA LYS A 31 5.14 1.47 -6.82
C LYS A 31 4.14 0.46 -6.24
N VAL A 32 3.71 -0.51 -7.04
CA VAL A 32 2.80 -1.59 -6.60
C VAL A 32 3.42 -2.39 -5.45
N TYR A 33 4.70 -2.74 -5.56
CA TYR A 33 5.43 -3.43 -4.50
C TYR A 33 5.40 -2.64 -3.18
N TRP A 34 5.75 -1.36 -3.20
CA TRP A 34 5.77 -0.56 -1.98
C TRP A 34 4.38 -0.34 -1.38
N ILE A 35 3.34 -0.16 -2.21
CA ILE A 35 1.96 -0.10 -1.74
C ILE A 35 1.58 -1.41 -1.02
N ALA A 36 1.84 -2.56 -1.67
CA ALA A 36 1.56 -3.87 -1.10
C ALA A 36 2.37 -4.08 0.20
N ARG A 37 3.68 -3.82 0.17
CA ARG A 37 4.61 -4.02 1.29
C ARG A 37 4.20 -3.26 2.55
N ARG A 38 3.81 -1.99 2.40
CA ARG A 38 3.33 -1.17 3.52
C ARG A 38 2.02 -1.69 4.12
N MET A 39 1.18 -2.34 3.32
CA MET A 39 -0.09 -2.89 3.80
C MET A 39 0.06 -4.24 4.47
N VAL A 40 0.80 -5.17 3.86
CA VAL A 40 0.89 -6.56 4.36
C VAL A 40 2.05 -6.79 5.32
N GLY A 41 3.12 -5.98 5.21
CA GLY A 41 4.27 -6.05 6.11
C GLY A 41 5.32 -7.11 5.72
N GLY A 42 4.99 -8.20 5.03
CA GLY A 42 5.91 -9.25 4.59
C GLY A 42 6.46 -9.01 3.17
N HIS A 43 7.73 -9.38 2.92
CA HIS A 43 8.35 -9.29 1.59
C HIS A 43 7.69 -10.26 0.60
N ASP A 44 7.58 -11.53 0.99
CA ASP A 44 7.01 -12.58 0.16
C ASP A 44 5.55 -12.31 -0.18
N ASP A 45 4.76 -11.91 0.84
CA ASP A 45 3.37 -11.50 0.63
C ASP A 45 3.22 -10.32 -0.34
N ALA A 46 4.15 -9.36 -0.26
CA ALA A 46 4.13 -8.21 -1.16
C ALA A 46 4.44 -8.64 -2.60
N ASN A 47 5.40 -9.54 -2.80
CA ASN A 47 5.74 -10.08 -4.12
C ASN A 47 4.58 -10.87 -4.73
N ASP A 48 3.92 -11.72 -3.95
CA ASP A 48 2.73 -12.47 -4.39
C ASP A 48 1.63 -11.50 -4.84
N ILE A 49 1.39 -10.44 -4.06
CA ILE A 49 0.41 -9.40 -4.43
C ILE A 49 0.81 -8.69 -5.70
N VAL A 50 2.10 -8.38 -5.90
CA VAL A 50 2.57 -7.73 -7.14
C VAL A 50 2.25 -8.60 -8.36
N GLN A 51 2.52 -9.89 -8.31
CA GLN A 51 2.20 -10.82 -9.39
C GLN A 51 0.69 -10.85 -9.67
N ASP A 52 -0.10 -11.07 -8.63
CA ASP A 52 -1.55 -11.12 -8.73
C ASP A 52 -2.16 -9.82 -9.28
N VAL A 53 -1.62 -8.66 -8.86
CA VAL A 53 -2.04 -7.34 -9.35
C VAL A 53 -1.81 -7.24 -10.86
N PHE A 54 -0.63 -7.59 -11.37
CA PHE A 54 -0.35 -7.45 -12.79
C PHE A 54 -1.11 -8.47 -13.63
N VAL A 55 -1.36 -9.67 -13.13
CA VAL A 55 -2.29 -10.63 -13.75
C VAL A 55 -3.70 -10.04 -13.84
N LYS A 56 -4.21 -9.44 -12.73
CA LYS A 56 -5.52 -8.80 -12.70
C LYS A 56 -5.58 -7.60 -13.63
N VAL A 57 -4.53 -6.76 -13.66
CA VAL A 57 -4.43 -5.60 -14.54
C VAL A 57 -4.47 -6.06 -16.00
N TYR A 58 -3.65 -7.04 -16.40
CA TYR A 58 -3.63 -7.58 -17.76
C TYR A 58 -5.02 -8.01 -18.23
N ASN A 59 -5.72 -8.79 -17.41
CA ASN A 59 -7.05 -9.33 -17.73
C ASN A 59 -8.15 -8.26 -17.76
N SER A 60 -7.96 -7.10 -17.14
CA SER A 60 -8.98 -6.04 -17.03
C SER A 60 -8.65 -4.77 -17.80
N LEU A 61 -7.42 -4.65 -18.32
CA LEU A 61 -6.94 -3.43 -18.98
C LEU A 61 -7.69 -3.15 -20.29
N ALA A 62 -8.10 -4.20 -21.01
CA ALA A 62 -8.92 -4.08 -22.22
C ALA A 62 -10.26 -3.34 -21.95
N ASN A 63 -10.80 -3.47 -20.74
CA ASN A 63 -12.05 -2.85 -20.32
C ASN A 63 -11.86 -1.57 -19.48
N PHE A 64 -10.65 -1.07 -19.37
CA PHE A 64 -10.37 0.15 -18.61
C PHE A 64 -10.91 1.38 -19.33
N ARG A 65 -11.89 2.09 -18.71
CA ARG A 65 -12.64 3.20 -19.32
C ARG A 65 -12.01 4.58 -19.12
N SER A 66 -10.83 4.67 -18.51
CA SER A 66 -10.14 5.95 -18.21
C SER A 66 -10.97 6.94 -17.38
N GLU A 67 -11.91 6.45 -16.56
CA GLU A 67 -12.71 7.26 -15.62
C GLU A 67 -11.86 7.81 -14.45
N SER A 68 -10.64 7.29 -14.30
CA SER A 68 -9.61 7.78 -13.38
C SER A 68 -8.24 7.65 -14.04
N SER A 69 -7.19 8.22 -13.42
CA SER A 69 -5.83 7.95 -13.88
C SER A 69 -5.50 6.45 -13.78
N PHE A 70 -4.60 5.97 -14.64
CA PHE A 70 -4.12 4.59 -14.55
C PHE A 70 -3.51 4.30 -13.17
N TYR A 71 -2.79 5.27 -12.60
CA TYR A 71 -2.24 5.17 -11.25
C TYR A 71 -3.32 4.93 -10.18
N THR A 72 -4.38 5.73 -10.16
CA THR A 72 -5.49 5.55 -9.21
C THR A 72 -6.15 4.19 -9.36
N TRP A 73 -6.30 3.72 -10.60
CA TRP A 73 -6.91 2.43 -10.89
C TRP A 73 -6.07 1.24 -10.42
N ILE A 74 -4.75 1.21 -10.75
CA ILE A 74 -3.85 0.14 -10.30
C ILE A 74 -3.65 0.18 -8.78
N TYR A 75 -3.63 1.38 -8.18
CA TYR A 75 -3.58 1.54 -6.72
C TYR A 75 -4.79 0.89 -6.06
N ARG A 76 -6.00 1.12 -6.58
CA ARG A 76 -7.24 0.48 -6.09
C ARG A 76 -7.15 -1.05 -6.15
N ILE A 77 -6.65 -1.59 -7.24
CA ILE A 77 -6.46 -3.05 -7.39
C ILE A 77 -5.50 -3.55 -6.32
N THR A 78 -4.33 -2.93 -6.20
CA THR A 78 -3.29 -3.30 -5.22
C THR A 78 -3.81 -3.25 -3.79
N ALA A 79 -4.43 -2.15 -3.39
CA ALA A 79 -4.97 -1.97 -2.05
C ALA A 79 -6.05 -3.01 -1.71
N ASN A 80 -6.96 -3.30 -2.66
CA ASN A 80 -8.00 -4.30 -2.46
C ASN A 80 -7.42 -5.72 -2.33
N MET A 81 -6.41 -6.06 -3.10
CA MET A 81 -5.75 -7.37 -3.03
C MET A 81 -4.98 -7.53 -1.72
N ALA A 82 -4.23 -6.51 -1.29
CA ALA A 82 -3.55 -6.51 0.00
C ALA A 82 -4.53 -6.66 1.18
N ILE A 83 -5.65 -5.94 1.15
CA ILE A 83 -6.70 -6.06 2.17
C ILE A 83 -7.29 -7.47 2.20
N SER A 84 -7.54 -8.05 1.03
CA SER A 84 -8.10 -9.41 0.93
C SER A 84 -7.11 -10.46 1.43
N SER A 85 -5.81 -10.28 1.16
CA SER A 85 -4.74 -11.14 1.68
C SER A 85 -4.67 -11.08 3.21
N ILE A 86 -4.68 -9.88 3.81
CA ILE A 86 -4.68 -9.71 5.27
C ILE A 86 -5.92 -10.38 5.91
N ARG A 87 -7.10 -10.25 5.28
CA ARG A 87 -8.32 -10.90 5.80
C ARG A 87 -8.21 -12.41 5.76
N ARG A 88 -7.71 -12.97 4.65
CA ARG A 88 -7.51 -14.43 4.52
C ARG A 88 -6.54 -14.96 5.58
N LYS A 89 -5.41 -14.29 5.80
CA LYS A 89 -4.45 -14.66 6.84
C LYS A 89 -5.09 -14.66 8.23
N LYS A 90 -5.82 -13.60 8.60
CA LYS A 90 -6.52 -13.53 9.90
C LYS A 90 -7.52 -14.66 10.11
N ILE A 91 -8.21 -15.11 9.06
CA ILE A 91 -9.13 -16.27 9.14
C ILE A 91 -8.33 -17.54 9.37
N ILE A 92 -7.22 -17.74 8.67
CA ILE A 92 -6.34 -18.91 8.81
C ILE A 92 -5.69 -18.93 10.20
N ASP A 93 -5.20 -17.77 10.69
CA ASP A 93 -4.60 -17.64 12.01
C ASP A 93 -5.63 -17.86 13.15
N PHE A 94 -6.88 -17.44 12.93
CA PHE A 94 -7.96 -17.71 13.88
C PHE A 94 -8.33 -19.20 13.94
N VAL A 95 -8.13 -19.95 12.87
CA VAL A 95 -8.36 -21.41 12.81
C VAL A 95 -7.15 -22.19 13.35
N LYS A 96 -5.96 -21.61 13.25
CA LYS A 96 -4.73 -22.12 13.87
C LYS A 96 -4.50 -21.34 15.16
N PHE A 97 -5.06 -21.82 16.25
CA PHE A 97 -4.68 -21.35 17.58
C PHE A 97 -3.16 -21.48 17.72
N ASP A 98 -2.39 -20.43 17.48
CA ASP A 98 -1.18 -20.16 18.25
C ASP A 98 -0.62 -18.75 17.96
N ASP A 99 -0.07 -18.18 19.01
CA ASP A 99 0.51 -16.86 19.12
C ASP A 99 1.70 -16.69 18.16
N ALA A 100 1.59 -15.79 17.20
CA ALA A 100 2.65 -14.89 16.77
C ALA A 100 2.15 -14.01 15.61
N PHE A 101 1.79 -12.78 15.88
CA PHE A 101 1.80 -11.74 14.86
C PHE A 101 3.22 -11.61 14.34
N PRO A 102 3.48 -11.77 13.03
CA PRO A 102 4.78 -11.40 12.50
C PRO A 102 4.92 -9.89 12.71
N ILE A 103 5.79 -9.53 13.63
CA ILE A 103 6.31 -8.17 13.77
C ILE A 103 6.75 -7.74 12.37
N LEU A 104 6.28 -6.58 11.92
CA LEU A 104 6.78 -5.92 10.72
C LEU A 104 8.30 -5.73 10.86
N SER A 105 9.06 -6.74 10.51
CA SER A 105 10.49 -6.60 10.40
C SER A 105 10.80 -5.71 9.20
N SER A 106 11.22 -4.50 9.53
CA SER A 106 11.94 -3.55 8.68
C SER A 106 11.35 -3.28 7.29
N ILE A 107 10.56 -2.22 7.18
CA ILE A 107 10.57 -1.40 5.98
C ILE A 107 11.93 -0.68 5.99
N ALA A 108 12.99 -1.39 5.72
CA ALA A 108 14.26 -0.76 5.43
C ALA A 108 14.11 -0.09 4.06
N ASP A 109 13.98 1.22 4.08
CA ASP A 109 14.18 2.03 2.89
C ASP A 109 15.67 1.91 2.56
N GLU A 110 16.03 1.20 1.51
CA GLU A 110 17.42 1.01 1.06
C GLU A 110 18.13 2.31 0.67
N ASN A 111 17.45 3.46 0.79
CA ASN A 111 17.99 4.79 0.49
C ASN A 111 18.51 5.57 1.71
N ILE A 112 18.63 4.94 2.89
CA ILE A 112 19.14 5.63 4.08
C ILE A 112 20.63 5.29 4.25
N SER A 113 21.44 6.35 4.13
CA SER A 113 22.88 6.33 4.37
C SER A 113 23.25 5.68 5.72
N PRO A 114 24.39 4.94 5.81
CA PRO A 114 24.83 4.26 7.04
C PRO A 114 25.13 5.17 8.22
N ALA A 115 24.98 6.49 8.08
CA ALA A 115 25.31 7.50 9.08
C ALA A 115 24.14 7.94 9.97
N ASP A 116 22.93 7.36 9.80
CA ASP A 116 21.78 7.73 10.61
C ASP A 116 21.92 7.21 12.05
N ASN A 117 21.84 8.14 13.00
CA ASN A 117 21.92 7.94 14.44
C ASN A 117 21.06 6.75 14.90
N MET A 118 21.59 5.94 15.82
CA MET A 118 20.91 4.81 16.47
C MET A 118 19.53 5.19 17.01
N GLU A 119 19.40 6.39 17.56
CA GLU A 119 18.16 6.98 18.06
C GLU A 119 17.08 7.15 16.96
N LEU A 120 17.48 7.53 15.75
CA LEU A 120 16.54 7.63 14.60
C LEU A 120 16.02 6.25 14.17
N LYS A 121 16.85 5.22 14.26
CA LYS A 121 16.44 3.83 13.96
C LYS A 121 15.46 3.30 15.00
N GLU A 122 15.71 3.54 16.28
CA GLU A 122 14.83 3.13 17.38
C GLU A 122 13.46 3.82 17.27
N ASN A 123 13.45 5.13 17.04
CA ASN A 123 12.22 5.90 16.84
C ASN A 123 11.40 5.39 15.62
N ARG A 124 12.09 5.00 14.55
CA ARG A 124 11.45 4.45 13.36
C ARG A 124 10.79 3.10 13.64
N ILE A 125 11.52 2.18 14.29
CA ILE A 125 10.98 0.87 14.69
C ILE A 125 9.74 1.04 15.56
N LEU A 126 9.80 1.97 16.52
CA LEU A 126 8.69 2.27 17.42
C LEU A 126 7.44 2.79 16.68
N ILE A 127 7.62 3.66 15.70
CA ILE A 127 6.53 4.18 14.86
C ILE A 127 5.95 3.06 13.99
N GLU A 128 6.78 2.20 13.40
CA GLU A 128 6.32 1.07 12.60
C GLU A 128 5.52 0.06 13.44
N GLU A 129 5.96 -0.21 14.68
CA GLU A 129 5.23 -1.02 15.64
C GLU A 129 3.86 -0.39 15.95
N ALA A 130 3.81 0.92 16.23
CA ALA A 130 2.57 1.65 16.45
C ALA A 130 1.59 1.54 15.27
N ILE A 131 2.10 1.69 14.04
CA ILE A 131 1.30 1.57 12.81
C ILE A 131 0.78 0.14 12.63
N SER A 132 1.59 -0.87 12.99
CA SER A 132 1.18 -2.28 12.87
C SER A 132 -0.06 -2.58 13.72
N GLN A 133 -0.18 -1.95 14.87
CA GLN A 133 -1.29 -2.14 15.84
C GLN A 133 -2.53 -1.33 15.51
N LEU A 134 -2.50 -0.44 14.53
CA LEU A 134 -3.66 0.34 14.15
C LEU A 134 -4.83 -0.55 13.67
N PRO A 135 -6.07 -0.19 14.03
CA PRO A 135 -7.26 -0.81 13.44
C PRO A 135 -7.18 -0.76 11.89
N PRO A 136 -7.63 -1.80 11.16
CA PRO A 136 -7.44 -1.91 9.71
C PRO A 136 -7.96 -0.71 8.90
N LYS A 137 -9.05 -0.08 9.32
CA LYS A 137 -9.61 1.11 8.65
C LYS A 137 -8.70 2.32 8.82
N GLN A 138 -8.14 2.51 10.01
CA GLN A 138 -7.23 3.61 10.33
C GLN A 138 -5.88 3.41 9.64
N LYS A 139 -5.31 2.20 9.72
CA LYS A 139 -4.02 1.85 9.09
C LYS A 139 -4.02 2.16 7.59
N LYS A 140 -5.08 1.75 6.87
CA LYS A 140 -5.20 2.01 5.42
C LYS A 140 -5.17 3.50 5.09
N VAL A 141 -6.00 4.27 5.77
CA VAL A 141 -6.09 5.71 5.52
C VAL A 141 -4.78 6.40 5.88
N PHE A 142 -4.14 5.98 6.99
CA PHE A 142 -2.85 6.51 7.40
C PHE A 142 -1.77 6.26 6.34
N ILE A 143 -1.63 5.02 5.86
CA ILE A 143 -0.66 4.66 4.82
C ILE A 143 -0.88 5.49 3.56
N MET A 144 -2.11 5.53 3.04
CA MET A 144 -2.45 6.27 1.83
C MET A 144 -2.18 7.78 1.96
N ARG A 145 -2.45 8.36 3.13
CA ARG A 145 -2.31 9.80 3.33
C ARG A 145 -0.88 10.21 3.69
N TYR A 146 -0.19 9.43 4.52
CA TYR A 146 1.13 9.78 5.06
C TYR A 146 2.27 9.32 4.13
N TYR A 147 2.27 8.04 3.73
CA TYR A 147 3.36 7.49 2.91
C TYR A 147 3.18 7.71 1.41
N ASP A 148 1.94 7.62 0.93
CA ASP A 148 1.64 7.73 -0.50
C ASP A 148 1.13 9.14 -0.86
N GLU A 149 1.04 10.04 0.14
CA GLU A 149 0.68 11.46 0.03
C GLU A 149 -0.62 11.74 -0.75
N LEU A 150 -1.51 10.74 -0.86
CA LEU A 150 -2.74 10.86 -1.62
C LEU A 150 -3.68 11.90 -0.98
N PRO A 151 -4.30 12.78 -1.77
CA PRO A 151 -5.35 13.66 -1.28
C PRO A 151 -6.59 12.84 -0.87
N TYR A 152 -7.38 13.36 0.07
CA TYR A 152 -8.56 12.64 0.58
C TYR A 152 -9.58 12.31 -0.50
N GLU A 153 -9.67 13.13 -1.54
CA GLU A 153 -10.54 12.93 -2.71
C GLU A 153 -10.16 11.67 -3.49
N GLU A 154 -8.86 11.42 -3.67
CA GLU A 154 -8.36 10.20 -4.31
C GLU A 154 -8.55 8.99 -3.39
N ILE A 155 -8.25 9.11 -2.09
CA ILE A 155 -8.50 8.06 -1.11
C ILE A 155 -10.00 7.69 -1.07
N SER A 156 -10.89 8.69 -1.19
CA SER A 156 -12.33 8.51 -1.27
C SER A 156 -12.74 7.64 -2.45
N LYS A 157 -12.19 7.91 -3.63
CA LYS A 157 -12.41 7.10 -4.85
C LYS A 157 -11.86 5.68 -4.70
N ILE A 158 -10.66 5.53 -4.14
CA ILE A 158 -10.01 4.22 -3.95
C ILE A 158 -10.79 3.34 -2.98
N LEU A 159 -11.17 3.88 -1.82
CA LEU A 159 -11.83 3.11 -0.75
C LEU A 159 -13.35 3.10 -0.84
N ASN A 160 -13.94 3.90 -1.74
CA ASN A 160 -15.39 4.16 -1.83
C ASN A 160 -15.96 4.56 -0.46
N LYS A 161 -15.39 5.63 0.13
CA LYS A 161 -15.75 6.18 1.44
C LYS A 161 -15.81 7.70 1.39
N GLN A 162 -16.67 8.29 2.24
CA GLN A 162 -16.78 9.74 2.36
C GLN A 162 -15.52 10.35 2.96
N VAL A 163 -15.13 11.53 2.44
CA VAL A 163 -13.94 12.29 2.87
C VAL A 163 -13.95 12.59 4.37
N SER A 164 -15.11 12.93 4.94
CA SER A 164 -15.26 13.19 6.38
C SER A 164 -14.85 11.99 7.24
N GLY A 165 -15.31 10.80 6.88
CA GLY A 165 -14.94 9.56 7.55
C GLY A 165 -13.46 9.20 7.39
N LEU A 166 -12.85 9.56 6.26
CA LEU A 166 -11.41 9.37 6.04
C LEU A 166 -10.58 10.29 6.92
N LYS A 167 -10.95 11.57 7.01
CA LYS A 167 -10.31 12.55 7.91
C LYS A 167 -10.38 12.10 9.37
N ALA A 168 -11.54 11.61 9.81
CA ALA A 168 -11.70 11.07 11.16
C ALA A 168 -10.79 9.83 11.39
N ASN A 169 -10.75 8.89 10.45
CA ASN A 169 -9.88 7.71 10.56
C ASN A 169 -8.39 8.10 10.60
N TYR A 170 -7.95 9.08 9.81
CA TYR A 170 -6.58 9.57 9.84
C TYR A 170 -6.23 10.22 11.18
N PHE A 171 -7.12 11.08 11.70
CA PHE A 171 -6.96 11.72 13.00
C PHE A 171 -6.83 10.69 14.13
N HIS A 172 -7.71 9.69 14.16
CA HIS A 172 -7.64 8.62 15.16
C HIS A 172 -6.38 7.77 15.02
N ALA A 173 -5.95 7.48 13.80
CA ALA A 173 -4.69 6.78 13.55
C ALA A 173 -3.50 7.54 14.14
N PHE A 174 -3.41 8.84 13.84
CA PHE A 174 -2.35 9.71 14.34
C PHE A 174 -2.31 9.76 15.87
N LYS A 175 -3.49 9.94 16.49
CA LYS A 175 -3.62 9.96 17.95
C LYS A 175 -3.21 8.62 18.58
N ASN A 176 -3.57 7.50 17.98
CA ASN A 176 -3.18 6.18 18.49
C ASN A 176 -1.68 5.96 18.37
N ILE A 177 -1.04 6.38 17.28
CA ILE A 177 0.42 6.33 17.12
C ILE A 177 1.10 7.18 18.19
N GLN A 178 0.67 8.44 18.38
CA GLN A 178 1.25 9.33 19.42
C GLN A 178 1.13 8.72 20.83
N ASN A 179 -0.03 8.17 21.16
CA ASN A 179 -0.25 7.55 22.47
C ASN A 179 0.65 6.32 22.67
N PHE A 180 0.83 5.50 21.63
CA PHE A 180 1.70 4.33 21.68
C PHE A 180 3.16 4.75 21.91
N VAL A 181 3.66 5.68 21.10
CA VAL A 181 5.03 6.17 21.21
C VAL A 181 5.28 6.79 22.59
N ARG A 182 4.37 7.64 23.07
CA ARG A 182 4.48 8.27 24.39
C ARG A 182 4.57 7.24 25.53
N LYS A 183 3.77 6.17 25.47
CA LYS A 183 3.79 5.10 26.49
C LYS A 183 5.13 4.34 26.50
N LYS A 184 5.70 4.09 25.34
CA LYS A 184 6.98 3.36 25.20
C LYS A 184 8.19 4.22 25.55
N SER A 185 8.15 5.54 25.31
CA SER A 185 9.23 6.48 25.62
C SER A 185 9.28 6.88 27.12
N GLN A 186 8.31 6.46 27.92
CA GLN A 186 8.26 6.72 29.37
C GLN A 186 8.75 5.52 30.22
N ILE A 187 9.20 4.47 29.57
CA ILE A 187 9.81 3.27 30.17
C ILE A 187 11.31 3.31 29.94
#